data_cf93b6933ceb95aadb43ae32e1906a4b
#
_entry.id   cf93b6933ceb95aadb43ae32e1906a4b
#
_cell.length_a   1.000
_cell.length_b   1.000
_cell.length_c   1.000
_cell.angle_alpha   90.00
_cell.angle_beta   90.00
_cell.angle_gamma   90.00
#
_symmetry.space_group_name_H-M   'P 1'
#
loop_
_entity.id
_entity.type
_entity.pdbx_description
1 polymer ?
#
loop_
_entity_poly.entity_id
_entity_poly.type
_entity_poly.pdbx_seq_one_letter_code
_entity_poly.pdbx_strand_id
1 'polypeptide(L)'
;MHPTETHQLSIEFTNSSGPQVLEFKEDLKNWLIGSGEEAFVEGALDNLFEDPSYEITADEQFADLGGGLQSIFVYKYDLEHLERLRAELEKNFAHQIKCDITSLTTESWMEGWKESFKPITSARFYLYPPWIQDEKPANRIPIVIEPGMAFGTGQHATTVLCLEAIEQFFDKTTSLDRFLDVGTGTGILAIAAKKLGYNYVLGTDIDSDAIIASKENIVQNNCKMDLVQGSIPVDQAPFDLVVANIIFFVLKQIIGDLSAQVKPGALLILSGLLAEETREMEEYALKAGLRLEKEETRDDWAAQVYRKI
;
A
#
# COMPACT_ATOMS: atom_id res chain seq x y z
N MET A 1 -15.49 -10.08 -11.81
CA MET A 1 -16.08 -9.07 -12.73
C MET A 1 -15.82 -7.74 -12.07
N HIS A 2 -14.98 -6.90 -12.66
CA HIS A 2 -14.75 -5.58 -12.12
C HIS A 2 -16.06 -4.81 -12.03
N PRO A 3 -16.25 -4.01 -10.98
CA PRO A 3 -17.35 -3.07 -10.93
C PRO A 3 -17.31 -2.16 -12.17
N THR A 4 -18.47 -1.89 -12.74
CA THR A 4 -18.60 -1.06 -13.97
C THR A 4 -18.46 0.42 -13.66
N GLU A 5 -18.53 0.80 -12.39
CA GLU A 5 -18.44 2.18 -11.92
C GLU A 5 -17.45 2.27 -10.76
N THR A 6 -16.69 3.36 -10.76
CA THR A 6 -15.83 3.79 -9.67
C THR A 6 -16.40 5.10 -9.14
N HIS A 7 -16.46 5.25 -7.84
CA HIS A 7 -16.96 6.47 -7.20
C HIS A 7 -15.79 7.25 -6.60
N GLN A 8 -15.79 8.54 -6.84
CA GLN A 8 -14.81 9.50 -6.34
C GLN A 8 -15.47 10.40 -5.30
N LEU A 9 -14.91 10.45 -4.10
CA LEU A 9 -15.21 11.50 -3.12
C LEU A 9 -14.13 12.57 -3.23
N SER A 10 -14.52 13.78 -3.64
CA SER A 10 -13.64 14.95 -3.60
C SER A 10 -13.83 15.70 -2.29
N ILE A 11 -12.74 16.03 -1.63
CA ILE A 11 -12.68 16.78 -0.37
C ILE A 11 -11.92 18.08 -0.66
N GLU A 12 -12.65 19.17 -0.84
CA GLU A 12 -12.08 20.49 -1.11
C GLU A 12 -11.94 21.30 0.18
N PHE A 13 -10.82 21.99 0.37
CA PHE A 13 -10.59 22.86 1.51
C PHE A 13 -11.24 24.23 1.28
N THR A 14 -12.08 24.68 2.22
CA THR A 14 -12.79 25.98 2.09
C THR A 14 -11.90 27.18 2.40
N ASN A 15 -10.81 27.01 3.13
CA ASN A 15 -9.83 28.06 3.45
C ASN A 15 -8.54 27.86 2.66
N SER A 16 -8.21 28.77 1.78
CA SER A 16 -7.31 28.58 0.66
C SER A 16 -5.89 29.13 0.80
N SER A 17 -5.42 29.58 1.98
CA SER A 17 -4.03 30.08 2.09
C SER A 17 -3.49 30.17 3.52
N GLY A 18 -2.23 29.81 3.70
CA GLY A 18 -1.42 30.01 4.89
C GLY A 18 -0.93 28.71 5.55
N PRO A 19 0.03 28.78 6.50
CA PRO A 19 0.61 27.62 7.21
C PRO A 19 -0.43 26.73 7.92
N GLN A 20 -1.58 27.30 8.30
CA GLN A 20 -2.67 26.59 8.96
C GLN A 20 -3.37 25.58 8.03
N VAL A 21 -3.31 25.79 6.72
CA VAL A 21 -3.90 24.85 5.73
C VAL A 21 -3.07 23.56 5.65
N LEU A 22 -1.76 23.67 5.70
CA LEU A 22 -0.87 22.51 5.68
C LEU A 22 -1.05 21.63 6.93
N GLU A 23 -1.11 22.26 8.10
CA GLU A 23 -1.36 21.57 9.37
C GLU A 23 -2.73 20.87 9.34
N PHE A 24 -3.77 21.57 8.91
CA PHE A 24 -5.12 21.00 8.78
C PHE A 24 -5.17 19.85 7.75
N LYS A 25 -4.44 19.97 6.63
CA LYS A 25 -4.35 18.92 5.62
C LYS A 25 -3.73 17.65 6.18
N GLU A 26 -2.65 17.77 6.93
CA GLU A 26 -2.03 16.63 7.60
C GLU A 26 -2.95 16.01 8.65
N ASP A 27 -3.66 16.81 9.43
CA ASP A 27 -4.66 16.34 10.39
C ASP A 27 -5.79 15.56 9.68
N LEU A 28 -6.26 16.05 8.53
CA LEU A 28 -7.29 15.39 7.74
C LEU A 28 -6.79 14.07 7.14
N LYS A 29 -5.57 14.02 6.62
CA LYS A 29 -4.95 12.78 6.15
C LYS A 29 -4.84 11.75 7.25
N ASN A 30 -4.33 12.15 8.41
CA ASN A 30 -4.22 11.29 9.58
C ASN A 30 -5.59 10.78 10.04
N TRP A 31 -6.63 11.62 9.93
CA TRP A 31 -8.00 11.19 10.24
C TRP A 31 -8.53 10.18 9.22
N LEU A 32 -8.31 10.40 7.91
CA LEU A 32 -8.69 9.46 6.84
C LEU A 32 -8.04 8.11 7.07
N ILE A 33 -6.73 8.10 7.30
CA ILE A 33 -5.96 6.90 7.60
C ILE A 33 -6.51 6.20 8.85
N GLY A 34 -6.77 6.95 9.92
CA GLY A 34 -7.37 6.43 11.15
C GLY A 34 -8.78 5.86 10.97
N SER A 35 -9.48 6.28 9.92
CA SER A 35 -10.79 5.77 9.50
C SER A 35 -10.70 4.59 8.53
N GLY A 36 -9.48 4.14 8.18
CA GLY A 36 -9.24 3.02 7.28
C GLY A 36 -9.10 3.40 5.80
N GLU A 37 -8.98 4.70 5.50
CA GLU A 37 -8.77 5.21 4.14
C GLU A 37 -7.28 5.44 3.90
N GLU A 38 -6.57 4.41 3.47
CA GLU A 38 -5.12 4.50 3.20
C GLU A 38 -4.81 4.90 1.76
N ALA A 39 -5.77 4.73 0.83
CA ALA A 39 -5.61 5.06 -0.58
C ALA A 39 -6.38 6.34 -0.94
N PHE A 40 -5.71 7.47 -0.94
CA PHE A 40 -6.23 8.74 -1.44
C PHE A 40 -5.18 9.47 -2.29
N VAL A 41 -5.65 10.37 -3.16
CA VAL A 41 -4.81 11.15 -4.07
C VAL A 41 -4.94 12.63 -3.72
N GLU A 42 -3.83 13.34 -3.68
CA GLU A 42 -3.80 14.80 -3.53
C GLU A 42 -3.76 15.48 -4.90
N GLY A 43 -4.61 16.49 -5.10
CA GLY A 43 -4.70 17.21 -6.36
C GLY A 43 -5.68 16.61 -7.38
N ALA A 44 -6.03 17.35 -8.43
CA ALA A 44 -6.95 16.87 -9.45
C ALA A 44 -6.29 15.81 -10.36
N LEU A 45 -6.99 14.70 -10.59
CA LEU A 45 -6.58 13.69 -11.58
C LEU A 45 -6.36 14.27 -12.97
N ASP A 46 -7.07 15.32 -13.35
CA ASP A 46 -6.90 16.01 -14.63
C ASP A 46 -5.46 16.53 -14.83
N ASN A 47 -4.73 16.83 -13.77
CA ASN A 47 -3.33 17.26 -13.86
C ASN A 47 -2.35 16.08 -13.98
N LEU A 48 -2.76 14.87 -13.61
CA LEU A 48 -1.94 13.65 -13.76
C LEU A 48 -1.93 13.14 -15.22
N PHE A 49 -2.90 13.55 -16.03
CA PHE A 49 -3.02 13.12 -17.45
C PHE A 49 -2.34 14.06 -18.44
N GLU A 50 -1.97 15.28 -18.05
CA GLU A 50 -1.35 16.26 -18.94
C GLU A 50 0.19 16.14 -19.00
N ASP A 51 0.84 15.48 -18.04
CA ASP A 51 2.31 15.27 -18.03
C ASP A 51 2.68 13.81 -17.74
N PRO A 52 3.01 13.02 -18.80
CA PRO A 52 3.44 11.63 -18.63
C PRO A 52 4.81 11.45 -17.95
N SER A 53 5.51 12.52 -17.61
CA SER A 53 6.77 12.49 -16.87
C SER A 53 6.58 12.64 -15.34
N TYR A 54 5.33 12.72 -14.89
CA TYR A 54 5.02 12.90 -13.47
C TYR A 54 5.31 11.60 -12.71
N GLU A 55 6.49 11.52 -12.14
CA GLU A 55 6.78 10.56 -11.07
C GLU A 55 6.03 11.02 -9.83
N ILE A 56 5.18 10.14 -9.28
CA ILE A 56 4.54 10.35 -7.96
C ILE A 56 5.66 10.24 -6.92
N THR A 57 6.36 11.32 -6.70
CA THR A 57 7.26 11.47 -5.57
C THR A 57 6.51 12.24 -4.50
N ALA A 58 6.29 11.61 -3.37
CA ALA A 58 5.78 12.31 -2.20
C ALA A 58 6.72 13.50 -1.89
N ASP A 59 6.15 14.66 -1.75
CA ASP A 59 6.61 15.83 -1.00
C ASP A 59 7.35 17.00 -1.66
N GLU A 60 8.07 16.95 -2.77
CA GLU A 60 8.88 18.12 -3.11
C GLU A 60 8.47 18.97 -4.33
N GLN A 61 7.56 18.52 -5.19
CA GLN A 61 7.20 19.29 -6.41
C GLN A 61 5.83 19.97 -6.37
N PHE A 62 5.08 19.83 -5.31
CA PHE A 62 3.74 20.45 -5.18
C PHE A 62 3.75 21.95 -4.86
N ALA A 63 4.90 22.54 -4.60
CA ALA A 63 4.99 23.94 -4.16
C ALA A 63 4.76 24.98 -5.27
N ASP A 64 4.76 24.61 -6.55
CA ASP A 64 4.80 25.60 -7.65
C ASP A 64 3.76 25.42 -8.78
N LEU A 65 2.78 24.53 -8.64
CA LEU A 65 1.65 24.44 -9.55
C LEU A 65 0.51 25.32 -9.01
N GLY A 66 0.56 26.59 -9.33
CA GLY A 66 -0.40 27.58 -8.87
C GLY A 66 -1.85 27.15 -9.14
N GLY A 67 -2.59 26.86 -8.09
CA GLY A 67 -4.04 26.78 -8.05
C GLY A 67 -4.68 25.44 -7.73
N GLY A 68 -3.94 24.35 -7.48
CA GLY A 68 -4.52 23.00 -7.39
C GLY A 68 -4.41 22.23 -6.07
N LEU A 69 -3.74 22.74 -5.06
CA LEU A 69 -3.37 21.98 -3.85
C LEU A 69 -4.44 21.98 -2.73
N GLN A 70 -5.72 22.03 -3.07
CA GLN A 70 -6.78 22.22 -2.09
C GLN A 70 -7.76 21.04 -2.05
N SER A 71 -7.42 19.88 -2.61
CA SER A 71 -8.36 18.77 -2.67
C SER A 71 -7.67 17.45 -2.35
N ILE A 72 -8.41 16.58 -1.65
CA ILE A 72 -8.07 15.16 -1.48
C ILE A 72 -9.16 14.35 -2.17
N PHE A 73 -8.78 13.31 -2.88
CA PHE A 73 -9.70 12.41 -3.57
C PHE A 73 -9.60 10.99 -3.01
N VAL A 74 -10.75 10.44 -2.62
CA VAL A 74 -10.88 9.03 -2.22
C VAL A 74 -11.69 8.31 -3.28
N TYR A 75 -11.20 7.15 -3.75
CA TYR A 75 -11.85 6.35 -4.77
C TYR A 75 -12.27 5.00 -4.20
N LYS A 76 -13.51 4.60 -4.44
CA LYS A 76 -14.07 3.30 -4.01
C LYS A 76 -15.03 2.76 -5.06
N TYR A 77 -15.19 1.44 -5.07
CA TYR A 77 -16.28 0.78 -5.80
C TYR A 77 -17.59 0.81 -5.01
N ASP A 78 -17.51 0.88 -3.68
CA ASP A 78 -18.67 0.92 -2.78
C ASP A 78 -19.13 2.37 -2.54
N LEU A 79 -20.22 2.76 -3.21
CA LEU A 79 -20.82 4.08 -3.05
C LEU A 79 -21.33 4.32 -1.61
N GLU A 80 -21.92 3.31 -0.97
CA GLU A 80 -22.44 3.45 0.40
C GLU A 80 -21.30 3.75 1.38
N HIS A 81 -20.12 3.17 1.14
CA HIS A 81 -18.92 3.47 1.92
C HIS A 81 -18.54 4.96 1.81
N LEU A 82 -18.46 5.49 0.59
CA LEU A 82 -18.14 6.92 0.38
C LEU A 82 -19.22 7.85 0.94
N GLU A 83 -20.48 7.48 0.89
CA GLU A 83 -21.56 8.26 1.50
C GLU A 83 -21.44 8.32 3.02
N ARG A 84 -21.07 7.21 3.68
CA ARG A 84 -20.79 7.18 5.12
C ARG A 84 -19.56 8.02 5.46
N LEU A 85 -18.47 7.87 4.71
CA LEU A 85 -17.24 8.63 4.89
C LEU A 85 -17.50 10.13 4.73
N ARG A 86 -18.25 10.55 3.70
CA ARG A 86 -18.66 11.94 3.52
C ARG A 86 -19.42 12.47 4.72
N ALA A 87 -20.39 11.72 5.22
CA ALA A 87 -21.20 12.15 6.37
C ALA A 87 -20.35 12.34 7.63
N GLU A 88 -19.36 11.47 7.85
CA GLU A 88 -18.41 11.60 8.95
C GLU A 88 -17.47 12.80 8.79
N LEU A 89 -16.95 13.01 7.60
CA LEU A 89 -16.11 14.16 7.26
C LEU A 89 -16.87 15.49 7.49
N GLU A 90 -18.06 15.60 6.94
CA GLU A 90 -18.91 16.79 7.10
C GLU A 90 -19.30 17.03 8.58
N LYS A 91 -19.46 15.98 9.37
CA LYS A 91 -19.72 16.08 10.80
C LYS A 91 -18.51 16.60 11.60
N ASN A 92 -17.32 16.11 11.26
CA ASN A 92 -16.10 16.44 12.02
C ASN A 92 -15.43 17.74 11.55
N PHE A 93 -15.61 18.11 10.27
CA PHE A 93 -14.89 19.22 9.62
C PHE A 93 -15.80 20.24 8.91
N ALA A 94 -17.09 20.29 9.26
CA ALA A 94 -18.21 20.98 8.59
C ALA A 94 -17.96 22.39 8.00
N HIS A 95 -16.98 23.16 8.50
CA HIS A 95 -16.70 24.53 8.03
C HIS A 95 -15.34 24.66 7.33
N GLN A 96 -14.61 23.57 7.23
CA GLN A 96 -13.23 23.55 6.74
C GLN A 96 -13.10 22.84 5.40
N ILE A 97 -14.09 22.00 5.07
CA ILE A 97 -14.11 21.22 3.82
C ILE A 97 -15.47 21.29 3.13
N LYS A 98 -15.46 20.99 1.83
CA LYS A 98 -16.62 20.67 1.01
C LYS A 98 -16.41 19.29 0.40
N CYS A 99 -17.41 18.44 0.47
CA CYS A 99 -17.36 17.07 -0.05
C CYS A 99 -18.38 16.88 -1.16
N ASP A 100 -17.92 16.36 -2.30
CA ASP A 100 -18.78 15.96 -3.42
C ASP A 100 -18.45 14.51 -3.85
N ILE A 101 -19.47 13.73 -4.25
CA ILE A 101 -19.28 12.37 -4.78
C ILE A 101 -19.66 12.37 -6.25
N THR A 102 -18.77 11.86 -7.09
CA THR A 102 -18.97 11.70 -8.54
C THR A 102 -18.78 10.24 -8.93
N SER A 103 -19.65 9.71 -9.78
CA SER A 103 -19.50 8.37 -10.35
C SER A 103 -18.79 8.48 -11.70
N LEU A 104 -17.76 7.67 -11.87
CA LEU A 104 -16.94 7.60 -13.08
C LEU A 104 -17.11 6.22 -13.70
N THR A 105 -17.17 6.13 -15.03
CA THR A 105 -17.10 4.83 -15.69
C THR A 105 -15.67 4.30 -15.58
N THR A 106 -15.55 3.06 -15.12
CA THR A 106 -14.23 2.41 -14.93
C THR A 106 -13.40 2.42 -16.22
N GLU A 107 -14.02 2.31 -17.38
CA GLU A 107 -13.34 2.31 -18.69
C GLU A 107 -12.63 3.65 -18.99
N SER A 108 -13.28 4.79 -18.79
CA SER A 108 -12.68 6.09 -19.08
C SER A 108 -11.52 6.46 -18.16
N TRP A 109 -11.60 6.01 -16.91
CA TRP A 109 -10.55 6.18 -15.93
C TRP A 109 -9.33 5.30 -16.22
N MET A 110 -9.55 4.05 -16.66
CA MET A 110 -8.46 3.09 -16.93
C MET A 110 -7.65 3.37 -18.21
N GLU A 111 -8.20 3.99 -19.24
CA GLU A 111 -7.50 4.16 -20.53
C GLU A 111 -6.32 5.13 -20.46
N GLY A 112 -6.50 6.30 -19.88
CA GLY A 112 -5.40 7.28 -19.71
C GLY A 112 -4.28 6.80 -18.77
N TRP A 113 -4.62 5.94 -17.86
CA TRP A 113 -3.72 5.43 -16.83
C TRP A 113 -2.85 4.24 -17.30
N LYS A 114 -3.37 3.41 -18.20
CA LYS A 114 -2.64 2.24 -18.75
C LYS A 114 -1.30 2.58 -19.38
N GLU A 115 -1.20 3.74 -20.02
CA GLU A 115 0.02 4.16 -20.72
C GLU A 115 1.18 4.51 -19.76
N SER A 116 0.87 4.91 -18.52
CA SER A 116 1.87 5.27 -17.50
C SER A 116 2.50 4.05 -16.82
N PHE A 117 1.85 2.88 -16.84
CA PHE A 117 2.38 1.67 -16.20
C PHE A 117 3.37 0.93 -17.09
N LYS A 118 4.65 1.07 -16.77
CA LYS A 118 5.73 0.32 -17.39
C LYS A 118 6.11 -0.90 -16.54
N PRO A 119 6.57 -2.00 -17.15
CA PRO A 119 7.14 -3.11 -16.39
C PRO A 119 8.33 -2.68 -15.55
N ILE A 120 8.42 -3.25 -14.35
CA ILE A 120 9.48 -2.96 -13.38
C ILE A 120 10.24 -4.24 -13.06
N THR A 121 11.55 -4.12 -12.92
CA THR A 121 12.40 -5.18 -12.40
C THR A 121 12.83 -4.82 -10.98
N SER A 122 12.43 -5.62 -10.00
CA SER A 122 12.86 -5.49 -8.62
C SER A 122 13.30 -6.85 -8.09
N ALA A 123 14.50 -6.90 -7.50
CA ALA A 123 15.09 -8.16 -7.06
C ALA A 123 15.09 -9.21 -8.20
N ARG A 124 14.61 -10.43 -7.94
CA ARG A 124 14.44 -11.47 -8.98
C ARG A 124 13.10 -11.41 -9.70
N PHE A 125 12.24 -10.43 -9.38
CA PHE A 125 10.90 -10.31 -9.94
C PHE A 125 10.86 -9.39 -11.16
N TYR A 126 9.92 -9.68 -12.05
CA TYR A 126 9.52 -8.84 -13.15
C TYR A 126 8.03 -8.55 -13.00
N LEU A 127 7.73 -7.31 -12.60
CA LEU A 127 6.38 -6.84 -12.32
C LEU A 127 5.82 -6.19 -13.57
N TYR A 128 4.61 -6.55 -13.99
CA TYR A 128 4.01 -5.98 -15.19
C TYR A 128 2.49 -6.04 -15.13
N PRO A 129 1.80 -5.09 -15.76
CA PRO A 129 0.35 -5.10 -15.86
C PRO A 129 -0.13 -6.11 -16.92
N PRO A 130 -1.39 -6.61 -16.84
CA PRO A 130 -1.89 -7.69 -17.69
C PRO A 130 -1.95 -7.37 -19.19
N TRP A 131 -2.02 -6.09 -19.57
CA TRP A 131 -2.02 -5.67 -20.99
C TRP A 131 -0.64 -5.69 -21.65
N ILE A 132 0.44 -5.83 -20.90
CA ILE A 132 1.79 -6.01 -21.44
C ILE A 132 1.98 -7.47 -21.87
N GLN A 133 2.05 -7.69 -23.18
CA GLN A 133 2.21 -9.02 -23.78
C GLN A 133 3.64 -9.35 -24.20
N ASP A 134 4.57 -8.43 -24.02
CA ASP A 134 5.97 -8.58 -24.40
C ASP A 134 6.61 -9.81 -23.75
N GLU A 135 7.69 -10.30 -24.38
CA GLU A 135 8.46 -11.43 -23.85
C GLU A 135 9.06 -11.10 -22.50
N LYS A 136 8.80 -11.95 -21.50
CA LYS A 136 9.27 -11.77 -20.13
C LYS A 136 10.73 -12.20 -20.02
N PRO A 137 11.57 -11.46 -19.26
CA PRO A 137 12.97 -11.86 -19.05
C PRO A 137 13.07 -13.28 -18.47
N ALA A 138 13.77 -14.18 -19.15
CA ALA A 138 13.84 -15.60 -18.79
C ALA A 138 14.50 -15.87 -17.42
N ASN A 139 15.29 -14.91 -16.91
CA ASN A 139 15.98 -15.00 -15.62
C ASN A 139 15.22 -14.32 -14.48
N ARG A 140 13.94 -13.96 -14.69
CA ARG A 140 13.11 -13.29 -13.69
C ARG A 140 11.84 -14.06 -13.41
N ILE A 141 11.30 -13.89 -12.21
CA ILE A 141 10.01 -14.45 -11.82
C ILE A 141 8.93 -13.43 -12.22
N PRO A 142 8.07 -13.75 -13.19
CA PRO A 142 7.04 -12.82 -13.62
C PRO A 142 5.91 -12.74 -12.59
N ILE A 143 5.49 -11.52 -12.27
CA ILE A 143 4.33 -11.22 -11.43
C ILE A 143 3.44 -10.25 -12.19
N VAL A 144 2.23 -10.68 -12.49
CA VAL A 144 1.19 -9.83 -13.09
C VAL A 144 0.49 -9.08 -11.95
N ILE A 145 0.45 -7.77 -12.03
CA ILE A 145 -0.34 -6.95 -11.11
C ILE A 145 -1.22 -6.04 -11.95
N GLU A 146 -2.52 -6.17 -11.77
CA GLU A 146 -3.46 -5.21 -12.32
C GLU A 146 -3.48 -3.99 -11.42
N PRO A 147 -2.98 -2.85 -11.93
CA PRO A 147 -3.07 -1.62 -11.18
C PRO A 147 -4.55 -1.23 -10.97
N GLY A 148 -4.90 -0.75 -9.81
CA GLY A 148 -6.27 -0.39 -9.43
C GLY A 148 -6.29 0.50 -8.21
N MET A 149 -7.41 0.48 -7.49
CA MET A 149 -7.63 1.27 -6.27
C MET A 149 -6.79 0.81 -5.08
N ALA A 150 -6.28 -0.43 -5.12
CA ALA A 150 -5.48 -0.99 -4.05
C ALA A 150 -4.01 -0.55 -4.16
N PHE A 151 -3.39 -0.22 -3.02
CA PHE A 151 -1.96 0.06 -2.94
C PHE A 151 -1.11 -1.17 -3.33
N GLY A 152 0.11 -0.93 -3.86
CA GLY A 152 1.05 -2.01 -4.16
C GLY A 152 1.13 -2.38 -5.64
N THR A 153 1.19 -1.40 -6.56
CA THR A 153 1.44 -1.64 -7.99
C THR A 153 2.86 -2.09 -8.30
N GLY A 154 3.76 -1.98 -7.33
CA GLY A 154 5.18 -2.30 -7.47
C GLY A 154 6.07 -1.10 -7.80
N GLN A 155 5.50 0.06 -8.14
CA GLN A 155 6.26 1.27 -8.51
C GLN A 155 6.80 2.01 -7.29
N HIS A 156 6.09 1.96 -6.17
CA HIS A 156 6.46 2.69 -4.97
C HIS A 156 7.75 2.12 -4.32
N ALA A 157 8.61 3.00 -3.83
CA ALA A 157 9.90 2.64 -3.21
C ALA A 157 9.74 1.61 -2.07
N THR A 158 8.70 1.74 -1.24
CA THR A 158 8.43 0.81 -0.13
C THR A 158 8.14 -0.61 -0.60
N THR A 159 7.40 -0.77 -1.70
CA THR A 159 7.11 -2.09 -2.28
C THR A 159 8.38 -2.74 -2.82
N VAL A 160 9.22 -1.96 -3.50
CA VAL A 160 10.51 -2.41 -4.03
C VAL A 160 11.43 -2.85 -2.88
N LEU A 161 11.55 -2.05 -1.82
CA LEU A 161 12.33 -2.37 -0.62
C LEU A 161 11.86 -3.67 0.04
N CYS A 162 10.55 -3.87 0.16
CA CYS A 162 10.00 -5.13 0.69
C CYS A 162 10.36 -6.34 -0.18
N LEU A 163 10.23 -6.23 -1.52
CA LEU A 163 10.58 -7.32 -2.43
C LEU A 163 12.06 -7.67 -2.36
N GLU A 164 12.94 -6.67 -2.26
CA GLU A 164 14.38 -6.87 -2.09
C GLU A 164 14.72 -7.52 -0.74
N ALA A 165 14.03 -7.10 0.33
CA ALA A 165 14.19 -7.71 1.64
C ALA A 165 13.73 -9.19 1.65
N ILE A 166 12.55 -9.48 1.07
CA ILE A 166 12.04 -10.85 0.94
C ILE A 166 13.05 -11.74 0.19
N GLU A 167 13.62 -11.27 -0.93
CA GLU A 167 14.64 -12.03 -1.69
C GLU A 167 15.88 -12.31 -0.87
N GLN A 168 16.44 -11.30 -0.21
CA GLN A 168 17.67 -11.44 0.57
C GLN A 168 17.53 -12.48 1.68
N PHE A 169 16.34 -12.58 2.30
CA PHE A 169 16.10 -13.55 3.36
C PHE A 169 15.69 -14.92 2.82
N PHE A 170 15.05 -14.97 1.66
CA PHE A 170 14.80 -16.20 0.95
C PHE A 170 16.09 -17.02 0.75
N ASP A 171 17.16 -16.39 0.29
CA ASP A 171 18.44 -17.06 0.03
C ASP A 171 19.14 -17.52 1.31
N LYS A 172 18.74 -17.04 2.48
CA LYS A 172 19.35 -17.36 3.79
C LYS A 172 18.48 -18.26 4.66
N THR A 173 17.24 -18.51 4.28
CA THR A 173 16.32 -19.31 5.09
C THR A 173 16.36 -20.78 4.69
N THR A 174 16.21 -21.64 5.68
CA THR A 174 16.04 -23.11 5.49
C THR A 174 14.56 -23.53 5.56
N SER A 175 13.66 -22.63 5.93
CA SER A 175 12.22 -22.87 6.06
C SER A 175 11.43 -21.88 5.23
N LEU A 176 10.65 -22.41 4.30
CA LEU A 176 9.67 -21.66 3.47
C LEU A 176 8.26 -22.15 3.79
N ASP A 177 7.96 -22.32 5.09
CA ASP A 177 6.70 -22.93 5.45
C ASP A 177 5.56 -21.91 5.47
N ARG A 178 5.64 -20.87 6.29
CA ARG A 178 4.53 -19.94 6.50
C ARG A 178 4.94 -18.48 6.32
N PHE A 179 4.19 -17.76 5.48
CA PHE A 179 4.36 -16.34 5.18
C PHE A 179 3.06 -15.58 5.47
N LEU A 180 3.18 -14.43 6.10
CA LEU A 180 2.05 -13.50 6.35
C LEU A 180 2.36 -12.13 5.75
N ASP A 181 1.39 -11.59 5.01
CA ASP A 181 1.37 -10.24 4.46
C ASP A 181 0.22 -9.47 5.09
N VAL A 182 0.55 -8.51 5.95
CA VAL A 182 -0.44 -7.67 6.65
C VAL A 182 -0.55 -6.32 5.93
N GLY A 183 -1.78 -5.94 5.53
CA GLY A 183 -1.99 -4.84 4.59
C GLY A 183 -1.56 -5.27 3.18
N THR A 184 -2.12 -6.37 2.69
CA THR A 184 -1.63 -7.02 1.46
C THR A 184 -1.87 -6.20 0.19
N GLY A 185 -2.81 -5.25 0.20
CA GLY A 185 -3.12 -4.38 -0.93
C GLY A 185 -3.46 -5.17 -2.19
N THR A 186 -2.67 -5.01 -3.26
CA THR A 186 -2.79 -5.79 -4.51
C THR A 186 -2.40 -7.26 -4.37
N GLY A 187 -1.85 -7.68 -3.24
CA GLY A 187 -1.33 -9.03 -3.02
C GLY A 187 0.11 -9.25 -3.52
N ILE A 188 0.80 -8.21 -3.99
CA ILE A 188 2.10 -8.34 -4.67
C ILE A 188 3.16 -9.04 -3.83
N LEU A 189 3.28 -8.71 -2.52
CA LEU A 189 4.28 -9.30 -1.63
C LEU A 189 3.94 -10.75 -1.31
N ALA A 190 2.67 -11.04 -1.07
CA ALA A 190 2.17 -12.38 -0.85
C ALA A 190 2.34 -13.27 -2.11
N ILE A 191 2.06 -12.75 -3.31
CA ILE A 191 2.28 -13.43 -4.59
C ILE A 191 3.78 -13.70 -4.79
N ALA A 192 4.64 -12.73 -4.49
CA ALA A 192 6.10 -12.90 -4.55
C ALA A 192 6.57 -14.05 -3.65
N ALA A 193 6.13 -14.07 -2.39
CA ALA A 193 6.43 -15.14 -1.45
C ALA A 193 5.93 -16.51 -1.96
N LYS A 194 4.71 -16.57 -2.51
CA LYS A 194 4.17 -17.81 -3.09
C LYS A 194 4.99 -18.32 -4.27
N LYS A 195 5.43 -17.42 -5.15
CA LYS A 195 6.29 -17.77 -6.29
C LYS A 195 7.72 -18.15 -5.88
N LEU A 196 8.19 -17.71 -4.72
CA LEU A 196 9.44 -18.20 -4.12
C LEU A 196 9.31 -19.59 -3.51
N GLY A 197 8.11 -20.09 -3.29
CA GLY A 197 7.88 -21.47 -2.83
C GLY A 197 7.41 -21.61 -1.40
N TYR A 198 6.96 -20.54 -0.74
CA TYR A 198 6.31 -20.68 0.58
C TYR A 198 5.11 -21.62 0.50
N ASN A 199 5.04 -22.59 1.40
CA ASN A 199 3.98 -23.61 1.43
C ASN A 199 2.62 -22.96 1.72
N TYR A 200 2.55 -22.20 2.81
CA TYR A 200 1.36 -21.48 3.25
C TYR A 200 1.62 -19.99 3.19
N VAL A 201 0.77 -19.25 2.49
CA VAL A 201 0.80 -17.80 2.38
C VAL A 201 -0.58 -17.28 2.75
N LEU A 202 -0.61 -16.32 3.66
CA LEU A 202 -1.81 -15.60 4.09
C LEU A 202 -1.61 -14.10 3.84
N GLY A 203 -2.54 -13.49 3.13
CA GLY A 203 -2.67 -12.04 3.01
C GLY A 203 -3.85 -11.54 3.84
N THR A 204 -3.68 -10.44 4.55
CA THR A 204 -4.79 -9.77 5.25
C THR A 204 -4.85 -8.31 4.85
N ASP A 205 -6.05 -7.76 4.77
CA ASP A 205 -6.29 -6.34 4.56
C ASP A 205 -7.62 -5.94 5.18
N ILE A 206 -7.68 -4.76 5.75
CA ILE A 206 -8.92 -4.21 6.32
C ILE A 206 -9.86 -3.72 5.20
N ASP A 207 -9.30 -3.29 4.06
CA ASP A 207 -10.03 -2.78 2.92
C ASP A 207 -10.60 -3.92 2.07
N SER A 208 -11.92 -3.92 1.86
CA SER A 208 -12.60 -4.88 0.98
C SER A 208 -12.14 -4.78 -0.47
N ASP A 209 -11.80 -3.59 -0.96
CA ASP A 209 -11.34 -3.37 -2.34
C ASP A 209 -9.95 -3.95 -2.55
N ALA A 210 -9.06 -3.85 -1.55
CA ALA A 210 -7.77 -4.53 -1.54
C ALA A 210 -7.93 -6.05 -1.60
N ILE A 211 -8.87 -6.61 -0.85
CA ILE A 211 -9.16 -8.06 -0.89
C ILE A 211 -9.71 -8.49 -2.26
N ILE A 212 -10.51 -7.67 -2.92
CA ILE A 212 -10.99 -7.94 -4.28
C ILE A 212 -9.82 -7.92 -5.27
N ALA A 213 -9.01 -6.86 -5.25
CA ALA A 213 -7.84 -6.71 -6.12
C ALA A 213 -6.83 -7.85 -5.93
N SER A 214 -6.53 -8.21 -4.67
CA SER A 214 -5.64 -9.34 -4.36
C SER A 214 -6.15 -10.64 -4.95
N LYS A 215 -7.45 -10.94 -4.82
CA LYS A 215 -8.04 -12.17 -5.38
C LYS A 215 -7.85 -12.26 -6.88
N GLU A 216 -8.07 -11.16 -7.59
CA GLU A 216 -7.91 -11.11 -9.04
C GLU A 216 -6.45 -11.31 -9.45
N ASN A 217 -5.53 -10.62 -8.79
CA ASN A 217 -4.10 -10.78 -9.03
C ASN A 217 -3.60 -12.19 -8.70
N ILE A 218 -4.08 -12.83 -7.64
CA ILE A 218 -3.77 -14.23 -7.31
C ILE A 218 -4.18 -15.17 -8.44
N VAL A 219 -5.37 -15.00 -8.98
CA VAL A 219 -5.88 -15.79 -10.12
C VAL A 219 -5.01 -15.57 -11.36
N GLN A 220 -4.70 -14.33 -11.70
CA GLN A 220 -3.85 -13.99 -12.87
C GLN A 220 -2.43 -14.59 -12.74
N ASN A 221 -1.91 -14.69 -11.52
CA ASN A 221 -0.60 -15.28 -11.25
C ASN A 221 -0.60 -16.80 -11.09
N ASN A 222 -1.77 -17.48 -11.22
CA ASN A 222 -1.94 -18.91 -10.97
C ASN A 222 -1.44 -19.34 -9.58
N CYS A 223 -1.58 -18.50 -8.58
CA CYS A 223 -1.20 -18.77 -7.20
C CYS A 223 -2.38 -19.37 -6.40
N LYS A 224 -2.04 -20.11 -5.33
CA LYS A 224 -3.01 -20.55 -4.31
C LYS A 224 -2.52 -20.07 -2.97
N MET A 225 -3.25 -19.18 -2.35
CA MET A 225 -2.98 -18.62 -1.03
C MET A 225 -4.29 -18.18 -0.38
N ASP A 226 -4.25 -17.96 0.91
CA ASP A 226 -5.42 -17.54 1.66
C ASP A 226 -5.47 -16.00 1.78
N LEU A 227 -6.67 -15.45 1.74
CA LEU A 227 -6.95 -14.04 2.00
C LEU A 227 -8.02 -13.91 3.07
N VAL A 228 -7.81 -13.00 3.99
CA VAL A 228 -8.76 -12.68 5.05
C VAL A 228 -8.95 -11.17 5.12
N GLN A 229 -10.19 -10.72 5.04
CA GLN A 229 -10.51 -9.33 5.32
C GLN A 229 -10.40 -9.08 6.84
N GLY A 230 -9.52 -8.19 7.23
CA GLY A 230 -9.21 -7.87 8.62
C GLY A 230 -7.75 -7.46 8.77
N SER A 231 -7.39 -7.05 9.97
CA SER A 231 -6.02 -6.70 10.31
C SER A 231 -5.17 -7.96 10.57
N ILE A 232 -4.68 -8.17 11.77
CA ILE A 232 -3.80 -9.28 12.13
C ILE A 232 -4.64 -10.53 12.43
N PRO A 233 -4.30 -11.69 11.86
CA PRO A 233 -5.06 -12.90 12.10
C PRO A 233 -4.96 -13.33 13.57
N VAL A 234 -6.06 -13.82 14.13
CA VAL A 234 -6.11 -14.43 15.46
C VAL A 234 -6.10 -15.95 15.36
N ASP A 235 -5.62 -16.64 16.40
CA ASP A 235 -5.61 -18.11 16.51
C ASP A 235 -4.87 -18.83 15.36
N GLN A 236 -3.86 -18.18 14.78
CA GLN A 236 -2.99 -18.76 13.76
C GLN A 236 -1.67 -19.26 14.39
N ALA A 237 -1.12 -20.33 13.81
CA ALA A 237 0.26 -20.70 14.11
C ALA A 237 1.22 -19.62 13.60
N PRO A 238 2.28 -19.27 14.35
CA PRO A 238 3.23 -18.23 13.93
C PRO A 238 3.90 -18.51 12.58
N PHE A 239 4.41 -17.46 11.95
CA PHE A 239 4.96 -17.45 10.60
C PHE A 239 6.50 -17.40 10.60
N ASP A 240 7.11 -17.92 9.54
CA ASP A 240 8.56 -17.86 9.32
C ASP A 240 9.02 -16.51 8.80
N LEU A 241 8.13 -15.82 8.09
CA LEU A 241 8.31 -14.44 7.67
C LEU A 241 6.97 -13.71 7.71
N VAL A 242 6.98 -12.55 8.34
CA VAL A 242 5.87 -11.60 8.36
C VAL A 242 6.32 -10.33 7.65
N VAL A 243 5.46 -9.77 6.81
CA VAL A 243 5.69 -8.48 6.15
C VAL A 243 4.51 -7.57 6.41
N ALA A 244 4.78 -6.30 6.65
CA ALA A 244 3.77 -5.24 6.70
C ALA A 244 4.34 -3.98 6.03
N ASN A 245 3.77 -3.61 4.88
CA ASN A 245 4.08 -2.38 4.18
C ASN A 245 2.94 -1.39 4.40
N ILE A 246 2.93 -0.78 5.57
CA ILE A 246 1.86 0.06 6.11
C ILE A 246 2.49 1.31 6.72
N ILE A 247 1.80 2.43 6.72
CA ILE A 247 2.30 3.68 7.27
C ILE A 247 2.69 3.58 8.75
N PHE A 248 3.69 4.36 9.16
CA PHE A 248 4.26 4.36 10.49
C PHE A 248 3.23 4.46 11.63
N PHE A 249 2.25 5.36 11.48
CA PHE A 249 1.23 5.58 12.52
C PHE A 249 0.46 4.30 12.87
N VAL A 250 0.12 3.48 11.88
CA VAL A 250 -0.55 2.19 12.07
C VAL A 250 0.43 1.15 12.61
N LEU A 251 1.62 1.05 12.02
CA LEU A 251 2.64 0.08 12.45
C LEU A 251 2.96 0.17 13.93
N LYS A 252 3.13 1.38 14.49
CA LYS A 252 3.43 1.54 15.92
C LYS A 252 2.28 1.09 16.82
N GLN A 253 1.04 1.10 16.35
CA GLN A 253 -0.10 0.61 17.13
C GLN A 253 -0.17 -0.91 17.14
N ILE A 254 0.18 -1.57 16.03
CA ILE A 254 0.01 -3.02 15.84
C ILE A 254 1.31 -3.82 15.99
N ILE A 255 2.44 -3.17 16.28
CA ILE A 255 3.76 -3.84 16.33
C ILE A 255 3.83 -5.00 17.31
N GLY A 256 3.13 -4.90 18.45
CA GLY A 256 3.03 -5.98 19.43
C GLY A 256 2.33 -7.21 18.85
N ASP A 257 1.23 -6.99 18.15
CA ASP A 257 0.46 -8.06 17.51
C ASP A 257 1.21 -8.65 16.31
N LEU A 258 1.88 -7.81 15.49
CA LEU A 258 2.77 -8.28 14.42
C LEU A 258 3.87 -9.17 14.99
N SER A 259 4.53 -8.73 16.07
CA SER A 259 5.56 -9.52 16.74
C SER A 259 5.04 -10.86 17.24
N ALA A 260 3.80 -10.94 17.71
CA ALA A 260 3.19 -12.19 18.16
C ALA A 260 2.97 -13.19 17.01
N GLN A 261 2.85 -12.73 15.77
CA GLN A 261 2.74 -13.59 14.59
C GLN A 261 4.06 -14.18 14.12
N VAL A 262 5.19 -13.66 14.60
CA VAL A 262 6.53 -14.12 14.18
C VAL A 262 7.01 -15.26 15.06
N LYS A 263 7.47 -16.37 14.47
CA LYS A 263 8.14 -17.46 15.22
C LYS A 263 9.38 -16.94 15.94
N PRO A 264 9.74 -17.48 17.12
CA PRO A 264 11.03 -17.17 17.76
C PRO A 264 12.19 -17.39 16.77
N GLY A 265 13.07 -16.40 16.63
CA GLY A 265 14.19 -16.42 15.69
C GLY A 265 13.82 -16.14 14.23
N ALA A 266 12.55 -16.02 13.88
CA ALA A 266 12.08 -15.66 12.54
C ALA A 266 12.06 -14.13 12.32
N LEU A 267 11.60 -13.67 11.18
CA LEU A 267 11.77 -12.30 10.71
C LEU A 267 10.45 -11.57 10.53
N LEU A 268 10.51 -10.26 10.77
CA LEU A 268 9.50 -9.27 10.43
C LEU A 268 10.12 -8.22 9.52
N ILE A 269 9.50 -7.94 8.38
CA ILE A 269 9.84 -6.83 7.49
C ILE A 269 8.77 -5.76 7.65
N LEU A 270 9.18 -4.53 7.95
CA LEU A 270 8.33 -3.34 8.02
C LEU A 270 8.76 -2.36 6.96
N SER A 271 7.81 -1.76 6.26
CA SER A 271 8.01 -0.63 5.35
C SER A 271 6.74 0.24 5.32
N GLY A 272 6.72 1.28 4.49
CA GLY A 272 5.73 2.35 4.61
C GLY A 272 6.16 3.38 5.66
N LEU A 273 7.46 3.41 5.96
CA LEU A 273 8.11 4.30 6.90
C LEU A 273 8.89 5.37 6.14
N LEU A 274 8.80 6.61 6.56
CA LEU A 274 9.78 7.62 6.17
C LEU A 274 11.13 7.34 6.85
N ALA A 275 12.22 7.73 6.20
CA ALA A 275 13.57 7.53 6.74
C ALA A 275 13.75 8.18 8.13
N GLU A 276 13.08 9.29 8.38
CA GLU A 276 13.09 9.98 9.68
C GLU A 276 12.32 9.26 10.80
N GLU A 277 11.38 8.36 10.45
CA GLU A 277 10.55 7.59 11.37
C GLU A 277 11.23 6.30 11.85
N THR A 278 12.30 5.87 11.18
CA THR A 278 12.94 4.56 11.40
C THR A 278 13.44 4.39 12.82
N ARG A 279 14.01 5.45 13.42
CA ARG A 279 14.53 5.42 14.78
C ARG A 279 13.42 5.21 15.81
N GLU A 280 12.30 5.90 15.64
CA GLU A 280 11.16 5.75 16.54
C GLU A 280 10.55 4.35 16.40
N MET A 281 10.44 3.83 15.14
CA MET A 281 9.94 2.49 14.89
C MET A 281 10.81 1.41 15.55
N GLU A 282 12.14 1.56 15.53
CA GLU A 282 13.06 0.64 16.20
C GLU A 282 12.82 0.59 17.72
N GLU A 283 12.51 1.73 18.35
CA GLU A 283 12.20 1.77 19.79
C GLU A 283 10.90 1.00 20.13
N TYR A 284 9.87 1.11 19.28
CA TYR A 284 8.64 0.32 19.41
C TYR A 284 8.88 -1.16 19.17
N ALA A 285 9.62 -1.50 18.13
CA ALA A 285 9.95 -2.87 17.78
C ALA A 285 10.75 -3.58 18.89
N LEU A 286 11.73 -2.89 19.47
CA LEU A 286 12.52 -3.41 20.59
C LEU A 286 11.64 -3.75 21.80
N LYS A 287 10.70 -2.85 22.16
CA LYS A 287 9.73 -3.09 23.24
C LYS A 287 8.82 -4.29 22.96
N ALA A 288 8.56 -4.59 21.67
CA ALA A 288 7.78 -5.75 21.23
C ALA A 288 8.61 -7.05 21.14
N GLY A 289 9.88 -7.05 21.57
CA GLY A 289 10.77 -8.22 21.54
C GLY A 289 11.33 -8.53 20.13
N LEU A 290 11.58 -7.47 19.36
CA LEU A 290 12.17 -7.53 18.04
C LEU A 290 13.52 -6.79 18.05
N ARG A 291 14.52 -7.34 17.35
CA ARG A 291 15.85 -6.76 17.20
C ARG A 291 16.07 -6.41 15.75
N LEU A 292 16.44 -5.16 15.46
CA LEU A 292 16.80 -4.72 14.13
C LEU A 292 18.01 -5.51 13.60
N GLU A 293 17.90 -6.06 12.40
CA GLU A 293 18.98 -6.73 11.68
C GLU A 293 19.46 -5.95 10.47
N LYS A 294 18.57 -5.23 9.82
CA LYS A 294 18.87 -4.48 8.62
C LYS A 294 17.89 -3.32 8.46
N GLU A 295 18.41 -2.22 7.92
CA GLU A 295 17.64 -1.08 7.43
C GLU A 295 18.14 -0.75 6.03
N GLU A 296 17.23 -0.47 5.13
CA GLU A 296 17.49 0.01 3.77
C GLU A 296 16.59 1.20 3.50
N THR A 297 17.14 2.20 2.80
CA THR A 297 16.42 3.39 2.40
C THR A 297 16.45 3.57 0.90
N ARG A 298 15.38 4.10 0.35
CA ARG A 298 15.28 4.49 -1.06
C ARG A 298 14.40 5.72 -1.14
N ASP A 299 14.94 6.77 -1.73
CA ASP A 299 14.35 8.10 -1.68
C ASP A 299 14.11 8.48 -0.20
N ASP A 300 12.94 8.96 0.17
CA ASP A 300 12.60 9.30 1.56
C ASP A 300 12.02 8.13 2.37
N TRP A 301 11.93 6.93 1.76
CA TRP A 301 11.30 5.76 2.34
C TRP A 301 12.31 4.75 2.88
N ALA A 302 11.88 3.99 3.88
CA ALA A 302 12.69 2.95 4.50
C ALA A 302 11.97 1.61 4.60
N ALA A 303 12.78 0.54 4.65
CA ALA A 303 12.37 -0.77 5.12
C ALA A 303 13.32 -1.24 6.22
N GLN A 304 12.74 -1.80 7.26
CA GLN A 304 13.45 -2.36 8.40
C GLN A 304 13.15 -3.84 8.55
N VAL A 305 14.19 -4.63 8.78
CA VAL A 305 14.08 -6.08 8.99
C VAL A 305 14.46 -6.39 10.42
N TYR A 306 13.55 -7.04 11.12
CA TYR A 306 13.69 -7.39 12.51
C TYR A 306 13.70 -8.90 12.72
N ARG A 307 14.47 -9.35 13.71
CA ARG A 307 14.42 -10.73 14.21
C ARG A 307 13.67 -10.79 15.52
N LYS A 308 12.76 -11.76 15.64
CA LYS A 308 12.09 -12.07 16.89
C LYS A 308 13.10 -12.67 17.89
N ILE A 309 13.18 -12.06 19.09
CA ILE A 309 14.04 -12.48 20.18
C ILE A 309 13.39 -13.61 20.98
#